data_03827ccc963ac8d50b21646b86516eed
#
_entry.id   03827ccc963ac8d50b21646b86516eed
#
_cell.length_a   1.000
_cell.length_b   1.000
_cell.length_c   1.000
_cell.angle_alpha   90.00
_cell.angle_beta   90.00
_cell.angle_gamma   90.00
#
_symmetry.space_group_name_H-M   'P 1'
#
loop_
_entity.id
_entity.type
_entity.pdbx_description
1 polymer ?
#
loop_
_entity_poly.entity_id
_entity_poly.type
_entity_poly.pdbx_seq_one_letter_code
_entity_poly.pdbx_strand_id
1 'polypeptide(L)'
;MNMQYSYIEKYGSSIEKARLAFLLKDTSPSKNVVNDLFSGQCDDGGWPAKWSRGQSSLDATCFRLAQAEQLGLSLEQKPIELAIRYLVRRQLLDGSWEEAESLAAWAPKYLKPGTLEPRLYLAANCGFWVAYYSGRDNSVPRAMGFLMRYLEENGCLPSTPQANWMSAGLWLRMRRYEVADKVIAACRGHMTGLPASSLAWMGVTLIISRVRQKNPIIKMAADRLLALRKPGGYWDSEDGKDWNCHATIEAIRVLKFTKKLDS
;
A
#
# COMPACT_ATOMS: atom_id res chain seq x y z
N MET A 1 20.61 11.57 18.87
CA MET A 1 19.32 11.09 18.26
C MET A 1 19.42 11.35 16.78
N ASN A 2 19.30 10.35 15.92
CA ASN A 2 19.51 10.54 14.49
C ASN A 2 18.38 11.45 13.96
N MET A 3 18.72 12.54 13.28
CA MET A 3 17.77 13.58 12.80
C MET A 3 16.61 12.99 11.97
N GLN A 4 16.81 11.81 11.39
CA GLN A 4 15.85 11.10 10.53
C GLN A 4 14.62 10.58 11.28
N TYR A 5 14.69 10.38 12.60
CA TYR A 5 13.59 9.81 13.38
C TYR A 5 12.90 10.85 14.25
N SER A 6 13.55 12.01 14.45
CA SER A 6 13.05 13.07 15.33
C SER A 6 11.68 13.60 14.90
N TYR A 7 11.37 13.60 13.59
CA TYR A 7 10.07 14.02 13.09
C TYR A 7 8.95 13.08 13.55
N ILE A 8 9.15 11.76 13.42
CA ILE A 8 8.15 10.76 13.83
C ILE A 8 8.02 10.73 15.35
N GLU A 9 9.12 10.83 16.08
CA GLU A 9 9.09 10.89 17.56
C GLU A 9 8.32 12.11 18.06
N LYS A 10 8.41 13.25 17.35
CA LYS A 10 7.72 14.49 17.73
C LYS A 10 6.26 14.53 17.31
N TYR A 11 5.94 14.09 16.10
CA TYR A 11 4.63 14.30 15.48
C TYR A 11 3.82 13.01 15.24
N GLY A 12 4.48 11.85 15.31
CA GLY A 12 3.82 10.56 15.06
C GLY A 12 2.89 10.14 16.19
N SER A 13 1.82 9.45 15.80
CA SER A 13 0.93 8.74 16.71
C SER A 13 1.63 7.53 17.36
N SER A 14 0.97 6.88 18.33
CA SER A 14 1.42 5.61 18.94
C SER A 14 1.70 4.53 17.88
N ILE A 15 0.82 4.43 16.87
CA ILE A 15 0.94 3.47 15.77
C ILE A 15 2.17 3.78 14.92
N GLU A 16 2.39 5.04 14.55
CA GLU A 16 3.53 5.43 13.71
C GLU A 16 4.87 5.25 14.42
N LYS A 17 4.95 5.58 15.69
CA LYS A 17 6.14 5.31 16.51
C LYS A 17 6.43 3.81 16.62
N ALA A 18 5.40 2.98 16.81
CA ALA A 18 5.56 1.53 16.85
C ALA A 18 5.99 0.95 15.49
N ARG A 19 5.44 1.45 14.36
CA ARG A 19 5.89 1.07 13.00
C ARG A 19 7.37 1.40 12.78
N LEU A 20 7.83 2.57 13.23
CA LEU A 20 9.24 2.93 13.17
C LEU A 20 10.09 2.01 14.05
N ALA A 21 9.67 1.72 15.28
CA ALA A 21 10.39 0.84 16.19
C ALA A 21 10.49 -0.59 15.63
N PHE A 22 9.42 -1.12 15.05
CA PHE A 22 9.44 -2.41 14.36
C PHE A 22 10.39 -2.39 13.16
N LEU A 23 10.29 -1.36 12.30
CA LEU A 23 11.16 -1.23 11.14
C LEU A 23 12.65 -1.19 11.51
N LEU A 24 13.03 -0.49 12.56
CA LEU A 24 14.44 -0.27 12.91
C LEU A 24 15.03 -1.40 13.77
N LYS A 25 14.23 -1.97 14.68
CA LYS A 25 14.70 -2.82 15.79
C LYS A 25 13.93 -4.14 15.92
N ASP A 26 13.00 -4.45 15.00
CA ASP A 26 12.07 -5.59 15.09
C ASP A 26 11.29 -5.63 16.43
N THR A 27 11.05 -4.45 17.04
CA THR A 27 10.34 -4.34 18.30
C THR A 27 8.85 -4.58 18.08
N SER A 28 8.33 -5.65 18.66
CA SER A 28 6.89 -5.98 18.57
C SER A 28 6.04 -4.86 19.16
N PRO A 29 4.88 -4.52 18.56
CA PRO A 29 3.98 -3.51 19.07
C PRO A 29 3.37 -3.94 20.41
N SER A 30 3.09 -2.97 21.29
CA SER A 30 2.34 -3.23 22.51
C SER A 30 0.88 -3.60 22.22
N LYS A 31 0.21 -4.28 23.18
CA LYS A 31 -1.22 -4.60 23.05
C LYS A 31 -2.09 -3.37 22.80
N ASN A 32 -1.77 -2.24 23.43
CA ASN A 32 -2.52 -0.99 23.25
C ASN A 32 -2.39 -0.48 21.79
N VAL A 33 -1.19 -0.49 21.21
CA VAL A 33 -0.98 -0.12 19.80
C VAL A 33 -1.74 -1.04 18.86
N VAL A 34 -1.76 -2.34 19.12
CA VAL A 34 -2.54 -3.30 18.33
C VAL A 34 -4.04 -3.03 18.44
N ASN A 35 -4.54 -2.76 19.65
CA ASN A 35 -5.93 -2.41 19.88
C ASN A 35 -6.30 -1.09 19.18
N ASP A 36 -5.44 -0.06 19.27
CA ASP A 36 -5.63 1.22 18.60
C ASP A 36 -5.68 1.04 17.06
N LEU A 37 -4.77 0.23 16.50
CA LEU A 37 -4.75 -0.06 15.08
C LEU A 37 -6.06 -0.68 14.60
N PHE A 38 -6.60 -1.63 15.36
CA PHE A 38 -7.79 -2.38 14.98
C PHE A 38 -9.09 -1.74 15.44
N SER A 39 -9.01 -0.62 16.17
CA SER A 39 -10.20 0.12 16.59
C SER A 39 -11.04 0.59 15.39
N GLY A 40 -12.36 0.61 15.55
CA GLY A 40 -13.28 1.06 14.52
C GLY A 40 -13.48 0.08 13.34
N GLN A 41 -13.02 -1.19 13.47
CA GLN A 41 -13.41 -2.23 12.52
C GLN A 41 -14.93 -2.45 12.57
N CYS A 42 -15.58 -2.47 11.40
CA CYS A 42 -17.00 -2.72 11.27
C CYS A 42 -17.31 -4.23 11.39
N ASP A 43 -18.58 -4.56 11.67
CA ASP A 43 -19.03 -5.95 11.83
C ASP A 43 -18.81 -6.82 10.56
N ASP A 44 -18.76 -6.18 9.40
CA ASP A 44 -18.46 -6.87 8.14
C ASP A 44 -16.96 -7.19 7.94
N GLY A 45 -16.10 -6.70 8.84
CA GLY A 45 -14.66 -6.91 8.84
C GLY A 45 -13.84 -5.83 8.13
N GLY A 46 -14.47 -4.84 7.50
CA GLY A 46 -13.79 -3.71 6.89
C GLY A 46 -13.57 -2.55 7.87
N TRP A 47 -12.89 -1.50 7.41
CA TRP A 47 -12.77 -0.22 8.13
C TRP A 47 -13.37 0.93 7.33
N PRO A 48 -13.98 1.89 8.02
CA PRO A 48 -14.51 3.08 7.36
C PRO A 48 -13.36 4.03 6.98
N ALA A 49 -13.54 4.72 5.87
CA ALA A 49 -12.78 5.91 5.52
C ALA A 49 -13.40 7.17 6.15
N LYS A 50 -12.64 8.26 6.26
CA LYS A 50 -13.18 9.54 6.75
C LYS A 50 -14.40 10.03 5.94
N TRP A 51 -14.41 9.75 4.65
CA TRP A 51 -15.48 10.13 3.72
C TRP A 51 -16.65 9.13 3.68
N SER A 52 -16.51 7.89 4.19
CA SER A 52 -17.48 6.80 4.01
C SER A 52 -18.61 6.77 5.03
N ARG A 53 -18.76 7.80 5.88
CA ARG A 53 -19.85 7.93 6.86
C ARG A 53 -20.05 6.70 7.74
N GLY A 54 -18.98 6.09 8.17
CA GLY A 54 -19.01 4.90 9.03
C GLY A 54 -19.20 3.57 8.29
N GLN A 55 -19.42 3.57 6.98
CA GLN A 55 -19.46 2.34 6.19
C GLN A 55 -18.05 1.87 5.84
N SER A 56 -17.85 0.56 5.76
CA SER A 56 -16.57 -0.03 5.35
C SER A 56 -16.19 0.37 3.92
N SER A 57 -14.94 0.77 3.75
CA SER A 57 -14.31 1.06 2.46
C SER A 57 -13.26 0.00 2.16
N LEU A 58 -13.18 -0.43 0.91
CA LEU A 58 -12.15 -1.34 0.43
C LEU A 58 -10.75 -0.73 0.57
N ASP A 59 -10.61 0.53 0.17
CA ASP A 59 -9.34 1.24 0.22
C ASP A 59 -8.86 1.48 1.66
N ALA A 60 -9.75 1.92 2.56
CA ALA A 60 -9.42 2.09 3.97
C ALA A 60 -9.04 0.75 4.64
N THR A 61 -9.69 -0.34 4.25
CA THR A 61 -9.36 -1.68 4.72
C THR A 61 -7.97 -2.11 4.25
N CYS A 62 -7.63 -1.89 2.98
CA CYS A 62 -6.29 -2.13 2.45
C CYS A 62 -5.23 -1.29 3.17
N PHE A 63 -5.53 -0.02 3.48
CA PHE A 63 -4.63 0.83 4.25
C PHE A 63 -4.37 0.29 5.67
N ARG A 64 -5.40 -0.22 6.38
CA ARG A 64 -5.21 -0.87 7.68
C ARG A 64 -4.37 -2.12 7.60
N LEU A 65 -4.55 -2.93 6.55
CA LEU A 65 -3.70 -4.10 6.29
C LEU A 65 -2.25 -3.72 6.04
N ALA A 66 -2.00 -2.60 5.34
CA ALA A 66 -0.64 -2.06 5.15
C ALA A 66 0.01 -1.64 6.48
N GLN A 67 -0.74 -0.98 7.37
CA GLN A 67 -0.23 -0.62 8.69
C GLN A 67 0.04 -1.86 9.56
N ALA A 68 -0.82 -2.88 9.48
CA ALA A 68 -0.64 -4.15 10.18
C ALA A 68 0.62 -4.89 9.70
N GLU A 69 0.87 -4.90 8.38
CA GLU A 69 2.11 -5.45 7.79
C GLU A 69 3.35 -4.75 8.35
N GLN A 70 3.31 -3.42 8.45
CA GLN A 70 4.44 -2.63 8.96
C GLN A 70 4.66 -2.76 10.47
N LEU A 71 3.78 -3.45 11.17
CA LEU A 71 3.93 -3.87 12.57
C LEU A 71 4.25 -5.36 12.73
N GLY A 72 4.46 -6.08 11.62
CA GLY A 72 4.74 -7.51 11.63
C GLY A 72 3.53 -8.38 12.00
N LEU A 73 2.31 -7.86 11.92
CA LEU A 73 1.10 -8.59 12.28
C LEU A 73 0.66 -9.51 11.13
N SER A 74 0.11 -10.68 11.48
CA SER A 74 -0.25 -11.74 10.55
C SER A 74 -1.74 -12.13 10.64
N LEU A 75 -2.17 -13.12 9.86
CA LEU A 75 -3.52 -13.71 9.91
C LEU A 75 -3.90 -14.31 11.28
N GLU A 76 -2.95 -14.50 12.18
CA GLU A 76 -3.24 -14.92 13.56
C GLU A 76 -4.05 -13.86 14.32
N GLN A 77 -3.97 -12.62 13.88
CA GLN A 77 -4.80 -11.54 14.40
C GLN A 77 -6.20 -11.61 13.78
N LYS A 78 -7.21 -11.86 14.62
CA LYS A 78 -8.61 -11.99 14.17
C LYS A 78 -9.09 -10.81 13.32
N PRO A 79 -8.76 -9.53 13.61
CA PRO A 79 -9.14 -8.41 12.77
C PRO A 79 -8.57 -8.49 11.34
N ILE A 80 -7.35 -9.01 11.16
CA ILE A 80 -6.76 -9.20 9.83
C ILE A 80 -7.51 -10.30 9.06
N GLU A 81 -7.81 -11.41 9.72
CA GLU A 81 -8.61 -12.50 9.12
C GLU A 81 -9.97 -11.98 8.64
N LEU A 82 -10.67 -11.20 9.48
CA LEU A 82 -11.96 -10.60 9.13
C LEU A 82 -11.83 -9.63 7.95
N ALA A 83 -10.78 -8.83 7.91
CA ALA A 83 -10.51 -7.91 6.80
C ALA A 83 -10.29 -8.65 5.47
N ILE A 84 -9.50 -9.71 5.48
CA ILE A 84 -9.30 -10.52 4.28
C ILE A 84 -10.60 -11.17 3.83
N ARG A 85 -11.40 -11.70 4.76
CA ARG A 85 -12.74 -12.24 4.44
C ARG A 85 -13.67 -11.16 3.85
N TYR A 86 -13.61 -9.93 4.39
CA TYR A 86 -14.36 -8.80 3.85
C TYR A 86 -13.95 -8.52 2.39
N LEU A 87 -12.66 -8.39 2.10
CA LEU A 87 -12.17 -8.17 0.74
C LEU A 87 -12.62 -9.30 -0.21
N VAL A 88 -12.43 -10.57 0.20
CA VAL A 88 -12.81 -11.72 -0.64
C VAL A 88 -14.31 -11.74 -0.96
N ARG A 89 -15.18 -11.45 0.03
CA ARG A 89 -16.63 -11.41 -0.18
C ARG A 89 -17.10 -10.26 -1.06
N ARG A 90 -16.32 -9.16 -1.13
CA ARG A 90 -16.63 -7.97 -1.92
C ARG A 90 -16.15 -8.05 -3.36
N GLN A 91 -15.44 -9.12 -3.74
CA GLN A 91 -14.99 -9.29 -5.12
C GLN A 91 -16.19 -9.52 -6.07
N LEU A 92 -16.22 -8.78 -7.17
CA LEU A 92 -17.21 -8.93 -8.22
C LEU A 92 -16.98 -10.19 -9.07
N LEU A 93 -18.01 -10.62 -9.80
CA LEU A 93 -17.95 -11.84 -10.63
C LEU A 93 -16.83 -11.80 -11.68
N ASP A 94 -16.52 -10.63 -12.21
CA ASP A 94 -15.46 -10.45 -13.20
C ASP A 94 -14.04 -10.41 -12.63
N GLY A 95 -13.91 -10.50 -11.31
CA GLY A 95 -12.64 -10.51 -10.59
C GLY A 95 -12.18 -9.14 -10.10
N SER A 96 -12.91 -8.06 -10.37
CA SER A 96 -12.61 -6.71 -9.87
C SER A 96 -13.19 -6.46 -8.47
N TRP A 97 -12.87 -5.28 -7.93
CA TRP A 97 -13.52 -4.71 -6.76
C TRP A 97 -14.01 -3.30 -7.07
N GLU A 98 -15.03 -2.89 -6.36
CA GLU A 98 -15.63 -1.58 -6.46
C GLU A 98 -16.18 -1.18 -5.09
N GLU A 99 -16.03 0.11 -4.72
CA GLU A 99 -16.68 0.61 -3.50
C GLU A 99 -18.19 0.47 -3.61
N ALA A 100 -18.88 0.45 -2.47
CA ALA A 100 -20.34 0.31 -2.47
C ALA A 100 -20.99 1.49 -3.18
N GLU A 101 -22.04 1.22 -3.99
CA GLU A 101 -22.81 2.25 -4.69
C GLU A 101 -23.37 3.30 -3.72
N SER A 102 -23.73 2.89 -2.50
CA SER A 102 -24.17 3.80 -1.43
C SER A 102 -23.13 4.86 -1.05
N LEU A 103 -21.86 4.66 -1.41
CA LEU A 103 -20.77 5.59 -1.17
C LEU A 103 -20.48 6.54 -2.35
N ALA A 104 -21.12 6.35 -3.50
CA ALA A 104 -20.84 7.08 -4.75
C ALA A 104 -20.85 8.61 -4.62
N ALA A 105 -21.74 9.13 -3.75
CA ALA A 105 -21.88 10.58 -3.54
C ALA A 105 -20.71 11.20 -2.76
N TRP A 106 -19.95 10.41 -1.99
CA TRP A 106 -18.88 10.88 -1.08
C TRP A 106 -17.51 10.34 -1.43
N ALA A 107 -17.45 9.25 -2.21
CA ALA A 107 -16.19 8.65 -2.63
C ALA A 107 -15.34 9.65 -3.43
N PRO A 108 -14.05 9.76 -3.15
CA PRO A 108 -13.14 10.54 -3.96
C PRO A 108 -13.10 10.00 -5.40
N LYS A 109 -12.74 10.85 -6.36
CA LYS A 109 -12.80 10.52 -7.80
C LYS A 109 -12.15 9.17 -8.13
N TYR A 110 -10.97 8.89 -7.54
CA TYR A 110 -10.21 7.66 -7.81
C TYR A 110 -10.79 6.38 -7.17
N LEU A 111 -11.87 6.50 -6.37
CA LEU A 111 -12.61 5.39 -5.76
C LEU A 111 -14.09 5.36 -6.16
N LYS A 112 -14.52 6.32 -6.98
CA LYS A 112 -15.94 6.46 -7.31
C LYS A 112 -16.43 5.23 -8.08
N PRO A 113 -17.47 4.53 -7.59
CA PRO A 113 -18.02 3.37 -8.29
C PRO A 113 -18.60 3.72 -9.66
N GLY A 114 -18.79 2.72 -10.54
CA GLY A 114 -19.37 2.87 -11.87
C GLY A 114 -18.34 3.14 -12.98
N THR A 115 -17.03 3.22 -12.70
CA THR A 115 -16.02 3.50 -13.72
C THR A 115 -14.85 2.50 -13.68
N LEU A 116 -14.17 2.34 -14.81
CA LEU A 116 -13.09 1.35 -14.96
C LEU A 116 -11.85 1.70 -14.14
N GLU A 117 -11.45 2.97 -14.11
CA GLU A 117 -10.23 3.42 -13.46
C GLU A 117 -10.16 3.04 -11.95
N PRO A 118 -11.18 3.36 -11.10
CA PRO A 118 -11.24 2.89 -9.71
C PRO A 118 -11.26 1.37 -9.57
N ARG A 119 -11.95 0.66 -10.47
CA ARG A 119 -12.02 -0.81 -10.43
C ARG A 119 -10.67 -1.46 -10.69
N LEU A 120 -9.86 -0.91 -11.60
CA LEU A 120 -8.49 -1.36 -11.83
C LEU A 120 -7.60 -1.11 -10.62
N TYR A 121 -7.71 0.07 -10.01
CA TYR A 121 -6.97 0.40 -8.79
C TYR A 121 -7.36 -0.54 -7.65
N LEU A 122 -8.64 -0.69 -7.36
CA LEU A 122 -9.11 -1.56 -6.28
C LEU A 122 -8.81 -3.05 -6.56
N ALA A 123 -8.88 -3.51 -7.81
CA ALA A 123 -8.49 -4.88 -8.16
C ALA A 123 -7.00 -5.13 -7.89
N ALA A 124 -6.14 -4.16 -8.18
CA ALA A 124 -4.71 -4.25 -7.88
C ALA A 124 -4.46 -4.20 -6.36
N ASN A 125 -5.08 -3.26 -5.64
CA ASN A 125 -4.87 -3.04 -4.20
C ASN A 125 -5.45 -4.19 -3.37
N CYS A 126 -6.73 -4.52 -3.52
CA CYS A 126 -7.38 -5.63 -2.79
C CYS A 126 -6.73 -6.98 -3.14
N GLY A 127 -6.50 -7.25 -4.43
CA GLY A 127 -5.83 -8.47 -4.89
C GLY A 127 -4.44 -8.63 -4.30
N PHE A 128 -3.68 -7.53 -4.20
CA PHE A 128 -2.36 -7.53 -3.56
C PHE A 128 -2.43 -7.93 -2.08
N TRP A 129 -3.31 -7.31 -1.28
CA TRP A 129 -3.41 -7.59 0.14
C TRP A 129 -3.97 -8.98 0.44
N VAL A 130 -4.93 -9.46 -0.36
CA VAL A 130 -5.38 -10.86 -0.27
C VAL A 130 -4.22 -11.81 -0.59
N ALA A 131 -3.45 -11.57 -1.66
CA ALA A 131 -2.29 -12.38 -1.98
C ALA A 131 -1.18 -12.29 -0.93
N TYR A 132 -1.03 -11.12 -0.27
CA TYR A 132 -0.03 -10.93 0.78
C TYR A 132 -0.32 -11.81 1.99
N TYR A 133 -1.54 -11.77 2.51
CA TYR A 133 -1.92 -12.44 3.75
C TYR A 133 -2.37 -13.89 3.54
N SER A 134 -3.20 -14.18 2.52
CA SER A 134 -3.78 -15.52 2.29
C SER A 134 -3.04 -16.36 1.24
N GLY A 135 -2.16 -15.77 0.46
CA GLY A 135 -1.36 -16.49 -0.54
C GLY A 135 -2.17 -16.98 -1.74
N ARG A 136 -2.87 -18.12 -1.61
CA ARG A 136 -3.53 -18.81 -2.74
C ARG A 136 -5.06 -18.77 -2.70
N ASP A 137 -5.65 -17.69 -2.21
CA ASP A 137 -7.11 -17.53 -2.28
C ASP A 137 -7.57 -17.45 -3.75
N ASN A 138 -8.74 -18.05 -4.05
CA ASN A 138 -9.30 -18.10 -5.41
C ASN A 138 -9.65 -16.70 -5.98
N SER A 139 -9.79 -15.69 -5.14
CA SER A 139 -10.00 -14.30 -5.57
C SER A 139 -8.75 -13.71 -6.26
N VAL A 140 -7.57 -14.18 -5.89
CA VAL A 140 -6.30 -13.67 -6.44
C VAL A 140 -6.15 -13.96 -7.94
N PRO A 141 -6.27 -15.20 -8.45
CA PRO A 141 -6.22 -15.44 -9.89
C PRO A 141 -7.34 -14.73 -10.67
N ARG A 142 -8.52 -14.52 -10.08
CA ARG A 142 -9.59 -13.75 -10.71
C ARG A 142 -9.22 -12.29 -10.85
N ALA A 143 -8.64 -11.67 -9.82
CA ALA A 143 -8.10 -10.31 -9.87
C ALA A 143 -7.04 -10.17 -10.96
N MET A 144 -6.09 -11.11 -11.00
CA MET A 144 -5.04 -11.13 -12.03
C MET A 144 -5.63 -11.26 -13.44
N GLY A 145 -6.63 -12.10 -13.64
CA GLY A 145 -7.35 -12.23 -14.90
C GLY A 145 -8.07 -10.94 -15.31
N PHE A 146 -8.69 -10.24 -14.35
CA PHE A 146 -9.28 -8.93 -14.61
C PHE A 146 -8.23 -7.91 -15.05
N LEU A 147 -7.15 -7.75 -14.30
CA LEU A 147 -6.09 -6.79 -14.63
C LEU A 147 -5.41 -7.09 -15.98
N MET A 148 -5.18 -8.38 -16.31
CA MET A 148 -4.59 -8.78 -17.59
C MET A 148 -5.41 -8.39 -18.80
N ARG A 149 -6.74 -8.30 -18.71
CA ARG A 149 -7.60 -7.87 -19.83
C ARG A 149 -7.40 -6.41 -20.21
N TYR A 150 -6.90 -5.60 -19.26
CA TYR A 150 -6.71 -4.16 -19.45
C TYR A 150 -5.25 -3.74 -19.44
N LEU A 151 -4.31 -4.70 -19.31
CA LEU A 151 -2.89 -4.39 -19.36
C LEU A 151 -2.50 -4.06 -20.81
N GLU A 152 -2.09 -2.83 -21.03
CA GLU A 152 -1.67 -2.32 -22.34
C GLU A 152 -0.31 -2.89 -22.76
N GLU A 153 0.02 -2.77 -24.05
CA GLU A 153 1.29 -3.23 -24.61
C GLU A 153 2.51 -2.54 -24.00
N ASN A 154 2.36 -1.27 -23.57
CA ASN A 154 3.40 -0.50 -22.88
C ASN A 154 3.63 -0.96 -21.42
N GLY A 155 2.81 -1.88 -20.89
CA GLY A 155 2.90 -2.39 -19.52
C GLY A 155 2.12 -1.55 -18.50
N CYS A 156 1.32 -0.57 -18.94
CA CYS A 156 0.46 0.23 -18.07
C CYS A 156 -0.95 -0.34 -17.99
N LEU A 157 -1.59 -0.11 -16.83
CA LEU A 157 -3.04 -0.16 -16.70
C LEU A 157 -3.60 1.25 -16.95
N PRO A 158 -4.73 1.42 -17.65
CA PRO A 158 -5.39 2.71 -17.84
C PRO A 158 -6.09 3.16 -16.55
N SER A 159 -5.28 3.43 -15.53
CA SER A 159 -5.71 3.78 -14.17
C SER A 159 -4.67 4.68 -13.51
N THR A 160 -4.84 4.92 -12.20
CA THR A 160 -3.87 5.69 -11.42
C THR A 160 -2.48 5.04 -11.42
N PRO A 161 -1.40 5.81 -11.22
CA PRO A 161 -0.06 5.23 -11.09
C PRO A 161 0.02 4.14 -10.00
N GLN A 162 -0.74 4.29 -8.92
CA GLN A 162 -0.84 3.34 -7.81
C GLN A 162 -1.31 1.96 -8.28
N ALA A 163 -2.28 1.89 -9.19
CA ALA A 163 -2.75 0.63 -9.75
C ALA A 163 -1.62 -0.16 -10.41
N ASN A 164 -0.69 0.54 -11.06
CA ASN A 164 0.43 -0.10 -11.75
C ASN A 164 1.41 -0.76 -10.77
N TRP A 165 1.92 -0.05 -9.76
CA TRP A 165 2.86 -0.70 -8.84
C TRP A 165 2.20 -1.71 -7.90
N MET A 166 0.91 -1.52 -7.52
CA MET A 166 0.18 -2.53 -6.76
C MET A 166 -0.02 -3.81 -7.56
N SER A 167 -0.35 -3.70 -8.86
CA SER A 167 -0.44 -4.87 -9.75
C SER A 167 0.92 -5.54 -9.97
N ALA A 168 2.00 -4.77 -10.14
CA ALA A 168 3.35 -5.32 -10.22
C ALA A 168 3.69 -6.13 -8.94
N GLY A 169 3.36 -5.58 -7.77
CA GLY A 169 3.51 -6.27 -6.49
C GLY A 169 2.70 -7.57 -6.42
N LEU A 170 1.46 -7.55 -6.88
CA LEU A 170 0.60 -8.73 -6.96
C LEU A 170 1.23 -9.82 -7.86
N TRP A 171 1.66 -9.48 -9.07
CA TRP A 171 2.30 -10.43 -9.98
C TRP A 171 3.62 -10.97 -9.46
N LEU A 172 4.47 -10.16 -8.80
CA LEU A 172 5.68 -10.63 -8.13
C LEU A 172 5.36 -11.69 -7.07
N ARG A 173 4.37 -11.44 -6.23
CA ARG A 173 3.95 -12.38 -5.17
C ARG A 173 3.43 -13.69 -5.75
N MET A 174 2.73 -13.61 -6.87
CA MET A 174 2.20 -14.77 -7.60
C MET A 174 3.21 -15.38 -8.57
N ARG A 175 4.49 -14.96 -8.51
CA ARG A 175 5.60 -15.46 -9.34
C ARG A 175 5.37 -15.31 -10.85
N ARG A 176 4.59 -14.31 -11.26
CA ARG A 176 4.39 -13.95 -12.66
C ARG A 176 5.41 -12.89 -13.07
N TYR A 177 6.68 -13.27 -13.03
CA TYR A 177 7.83 -12.36 -13.15
C TYR A 177 7.86 -11.58 -14.46
N GLU A 178 7.54 -12.23 -15.58
CA GLU A 178 7.54 -11.59 -16.90
C GLU A 178 6.57 -10.40 -16.96
N VAL A 179 5.33 -10.60 -16.50
CA VAL A 179 4.33 -9.53 -16.43
C VAL A 179 4.75 -8.45 -15.41
N ALA A 180 5.24 -8.87 -14.25
CA ALA A 180 5.71 -7.95 -13.23
C ALA A 180 6.85 -7.06 -13.75
N ASP A 181 7.84 -7.63 -14.43
CA ASP A 181 8.98 -6.90 -14.98
C ASP A 181 8.56 -5.89 -16.05
N LYS A 182 7.56 -6.25 -16.88
CA LYS A 182 6.96 -5.33 -17.87
C LYS A 182 6.33 -4.11 -17.20
N VAL A 183 5.51 -4.33 -16.17
CA VAL A 183 4.86 -3.24 -15.43
C VAL A 183 5.86 -2.41 -14.63
N ILE A 184 6.85 -3.04 -14.00
CA ILE A 184 7.93 -2.34 -13.31
C ILE A 184 8.72 -1.44 -14.27
N ALA A 185 8.96 -1.90 -15.48
CA ALA A 185 9.62 -1.09 -16.52
C ALA A 185 8.78 0.15 -16.88
N ALA A 186 7.46 -0.01 -17.02
CA ALA A 186 6.54 1.10 -17.25
C ALA A 186 6.52 2.08 -16.06
N CYS A 187 6.41 1.58 -14.81
CA CYS A 187 6.49 2.42 -13.61
C CYS A 187 7.78 3.24 -13.57
N ARG A 188 8.90 2.65 -13.94
CA ARG A 188 10.20 3.34 -13.99
C ARG A 188 10.20 4.55 -14.94
N GLY A 189 9.50 4.46 -16.07
CA GLY A 189 9.38 5.56 -17.02
C GLY A 189 8.67 6.79 -16.45
N HIS A 190 7.82 6.62 -15.46
CA HIS A 190 7.00 7.69 -14.86
C HIS A 190 7.51 8.21 -13.51
N MET A 191 8.63 7.66 -12.99
CA MET A 191 9.10 7.98 -11.64
C MET A 191 9.52 9.43 -11.42
N THR A 192 9.99 10.12 -12.45
CA THR A 192 10.54 11.48 -12.32
C THR A 192 9.52 12.50 -11.83
N GLY A 193 8.23 12.30 -12.12
CA GLY A 193 7.14 13.16 -11.69
C GLY A 193 6.46 12.77 -10.38
N LEU A 194 6.82 11.61 -9.79
CA LEU A 194 6.14 11.14 -8.59
C LEU A 194 6.56 11.94 -7.34
N PRO A 195 5.60 12.30 -6.47
CA PRO A 195 5.88 12.88 -5.15
C PRO A 195 6.55 11.85 -4.23
N ALA A 196 7.12 12.32 -3.12
CA ALA A 196 7.87 11.48 -2.19
C ALA A 196 7.03 10.34 -1.58
N SER A 197 5.77 10.62 -1.22
CA SER A 197 4.83 9.64 -0.69
C SER A 197 4.56 8.50 -1.69
N SER A 198 4.30 8.83 -2.94
CA SER A 198 4.09 7.86 -4.02
C SER A 198 5.34 7.02 -4.31
N LEU A 199 6.54 7.64 -4.33
CA LEU A 199 7.82 6.92 -4.48
C LEU A 199 8.07 5.94 -3.33
N ALA A 200 7.78 6.36 -2.10
CA ALA A 200 7.94 5.55 -0.92
C ALA A 200 6.96 4.36 -0.93
N TRP A 201 5.69 4.61 -1.19
CA TRP A 201 4.66 3.55 -1.29
C TRP A 201 5.00 2.53 -2.39
N MET A 202 5.33 2.99 -3.60
CA MET A 202 5.79 2.11 -4.67
C MET A 202 6.98 1.25 -4.23
N GLY A 203 7.99 1.88 -3.63
CA GLY A 203 9.19 1.19 -3.15
C GLY A 203 8.85 0.12 -2.11
N VAL A 204 8.03 0.45 -1.10
CA VAL A 204 7.58 -0.48 -0.06
C VAL A 204 6.79 -1.63 -0.68
N THR A 205 5.82 -1.36 -1.56
CA THR A 205 5.03 -2.40 -2.24
C THR A 205 5.93 -3.41 -2.97
N LEU A 206 6.90 -2.93 -3.72
CA LEU A 206 7.82 -3.81 -4.45
C LEU A 206 8.75 -4.59 -3.51
N ILE A 207 9.24 -3.96 -2.43
CA ILE A 207 10.10 -4.61 -1.42
C ILE A 207 9.37 -5.76 -0.74
N ILE A 208 8.16 -5.54 -0.23
CA ILE A 208 7.38 -6.59 0.44
C ILE A 208 6.88 -7.67 -0.54
N SER A 209 6.88 -7.36 -1.84
CA SER A 209 6.63 -8.33 -2.93
C SER A 209 7.87 -9.12 -3.33
N ARG A 210 8.99 -8.94 -2.62
CA ARG A 210 10.26 -9.65 -2.86
C ARG A 210 10.91 -9.29 -4.19
N VAL A 211 10.79 -8.03 -4.63
CA VAL A 211 11.61 -7.54 -5.74
C VAL A 211 13.10 -7.71 -5.39
N ARG A 212 13.92 -8.02 -6.39
CA ARG A 212 15.37 -8.14 -6.17
C ARG A 212 15.95 -6.81 -5.70
N GLN A 213 16.77 -6.83 -4.63
CA GLN A 213 17.39 -5.61 -4.05
C GLN A 213 18.16 -4.78 -5.09
N LYS A 214 18.75 -5.44 -6.09
CA LYS A 214 19.48 -4.79 -7.18
C LYS A 214 18.58 -4.26 -8.31
N ASN A 215 17.25 -4.40 -8.21
CA ASN A 215 16.35 -3.90 -9.25
C ASN A 215 16.53 -2.38 -9.40
N PRO A 216 16.75 -1.87 -10.63
CA PRO A 216 17.02 -0.44 -10.86
C PRO A 216 15.92 0.49 -10.30
N ILE A 217 14.64 0.08 -10.32
CA ILE A 217 13.53 0.91 -9.83
C ILE A 217 13.69 1.23 -8.33
N ILE A 218 14.14 0.27 -7.53
CA ILE A 218 14.32 0.47 -6.08
C ILE A 218 15.48 1.44 -5.82
N LYS A 219 16.58 1.30 -6.56
CA LYS A 219 17.70 2.24 -6.47
C LYS A 219 17.28 3.65 -6.85
N MET A 220 16.56 3.79 -7.97
CA MET A 220 16.07 5.09 -8.43
C MET A 220 15.09 5.72 -7.43
N ALA A 221 14.17 4.92 -6.85
CA ALA A 221 13.27 5.40 -5.81
C ALA A 221 14.05 5.94 -4.60
N ALA A 222 15.05 5.20 -4.12
CA ALA A 222 15.88 5.62 -3.00
C ALA A 222 16.67 6.91 -3.31
N ASP A 223 17.28 7.04 -4.51
CA ASP A 223 18.02 8.23 -4.92
C ASP A 223 17.09 9.47 -4.98
N ARG A 224 15.88 9.29 -5.53
CA ARG A 224 14.86 10.35 -5.57
C ARG A 224 14.36 10.73 -4.19
N LEU A 225 14.13 9.75 -3.31
CA LEU A 225 13.74 10.01 -1.93
C LEU A 225 14.81 10.81 -1.18
N LEU A 226 16.09 10.50 -1.34
CA LEU A 226 17.17 11.31 -0.76
C LEU A 226 17.12 12.75 -1.26
N ALA A 227 16.93 12.97 -2.56
CA ALA A 227 16.83 14.31 -3.14
C ALA A 227 15.59 15.11 -2.68
N LEU A 228 14.49 14.43 -2.32
CA LEU A 228 13.24 15.05 -1.86
C LEU A 228 13.15 15.22 -0.35
N ARG A 229 14.17 14.79 0.39
CA ARG A 229 14.20 14.83 1.85
C ARG A 229 14.20 16.28 2.34
N LYS A 230 13.34 16.58 3.30
CA LYS A 230 13.27 17.90 3.92
C LYS A 230 14.36 18.11 4.98
N PRO A 231 14.74 19.36 5.27
CA PRO A 231 15.76 19.67 6.28
C PRO A 231 15.47 19.06 7.66
N GLY A 232 14.18 18.87 8.02
CA GLY A 232 13.77 18.21 9.26
C GLY A 232 13.85 16.68 9.24
N GLY A 233 14.44 16.06 8.20
CA GLY A 233 14.60 14.61 8.10
C GLY A 233 13.32 13.84 7.75
N TYR A 234 12.32 14.48 7.18
CA TYR A 234 11.03 13.89 6.81
C TYR A 234 10.71 14.09 5.32
N TRP A 235 9.64 13.49 4.87
CA TRP A 235 9.08 13.62 3.51
C TRP A 235 7.64 14.09 3.56
N ASP A 236 7.30 15.03 2.68
CA ASP A 236 5.92 15.48 2.51
C ASP A 236 5.08 14.41 1.82
N SER A 237 3.83 14.31 2.26
CA SER A 237 2.79 13.56 1.58
C SER A 237 1.95 14.47 0.68
N GLU A 238 1.57 13.97 -0.49
CA GLU A 238 0.60 14.62 -1.39
C GLU A 238 -0.81 14.68 -0.77
N ASP A 239 -1.11 13.80 0.19
CA ASP A 239 -2.38 13.75 0.91
C ASP A 239 -2.46 14.73 2.09
N GLY A 240 -1.44 15.56 2.26
CA GLY A 240 -1.37 16.59 3.29
C GLY A 240 -0.48 16.24 4.49
N LYS A 241 -0.29 17.24 5.36
CA LYS A 241 0.68 17.19 6.46
C LYS A 241 0.42 16.07 7.47
N ASP A 242 -0.83 15.71 7.68
CA ASP A 242 -1.21 14.62 8.61
C ASP A 242 -0.64 13.28 8.18
N TRP A 243 -0.30 13.13 6.90
CA TRP A 243 0.27 11.91 6.31
C TRP A 243 1.80 11.92 6.22
N ASN A 244 2.46 13.03 6.61
CA ASN A 244 3.92 13.12 6.51
C ASN A 244 4.65 12.06 7.34
N CYS A 245 4.14 11.70 8.53
CA CYS A 245 4.73 10.62 9.33
C CYS A 245 4.65 9.27 8.61
N HIS A 246 3.49 8.97 7.98
CA HIS A 246 3.33 7.76 7.18
C HIS A 246 4.32 7.72 6.00
N ALA A 247 4.35 8.78 5.18
CA ALA A 247 5.27 8.88 4.05
C ALA A 247 6.75 8.77 4.49
N THR A 248 7.08 9.36 5.64
CA THR A 248 8.42 9.32 6.21
C THR A 248 8.84 7.89 6.62
N ILE A 249 7.95 7.12 7.27
CA ILE A 249 8.23 5.73 7.64
C ILE A 249 8.48 4.88 6.39
N GLU A 250 7.66 5.04 5.37
CA GLU A 250 7.82 4.30 4.11
C GLU A 250 9.11 4.68 3.39
N ALA A 251 9.46 5.96 3.34
CA ALA A 251 10.73 6.42 2.78
C ALA A 251 11.94 5.82 3.54
N ILE A 252 11.91 5.85 4.87
CA ILE A 252 12.94 5.22 5.72
C ILE A 252 13.07 3.72 5.39
N ARG A 253 11.95 3.02 5.18
CA ARG A 253 11.95 1.60 4.82
C ARG A 253 12.66 1.34 3.50
N VAL A 254 12.40 2.16 2.47
CA VAL A 254 13.09 2.07 1.17
C VAL A 254 14.59 2.34 1.32
N LEU A 255 14.97 3.38 2.07
CA LEU A 255 16.36 3.73 2.31
C LEU A 255 17.10 2.65 3.12
N LYS A 256 16.47 2.08 4.16
CA LYS A 256 17.02 0.95 4.92
C LYS A 256 17.28 -0.25 4.02
N PHE A 257 16.31 -0.62 3.17
CA PHE A 257 16.43 -1.74 2.25
C PHE A 257 17.58 -1.57 1.25
N THR A 258 17.80 -0.35 0.78
CA THR A 258 18.88 0.00 -0.17
C THR A 258 20.22 0.32 0.49
N LYS A 259 20.31 0.24 1.83
CA LYS A 259 21.48 0.61 2.64
C LYS A 259 21.92 2.07 2.46
N LYS A 260 20.95 2.96 2.23
CA LYS A 260 21.17 4.41 2.06
C LYS A 260 20.58 5.24 3.21
N LEU A 261 20.27 4.60 4.33
CA LEU A 261 19.62 5.27 5.45
C LEU A 261 20.53 6.30 6.14
N ASP A 262 21.83 6.04 6.17
CA ASP A 262 22.84 6.88 6.82
C ASP A 262 23.61 7.79 5.84
N SER A 263 23.07 7.94 4.62
CA SER A 263 23.65 8.75 3.54
C SER A 263 23.19 10.20 3.60
#